data_615581020dd5fecd0d3a0c2dde7dd7c7
#
_entry.id   615581020dd5fecd0d3a0c2dde7dd7c7
#
_cell.length_a   1.000
_cell.length_b   1.000
_cell.length_c   1.000
_cell.angle_alpha   90.00
_cell.angle_beta   90.00
_cell.angle_gamma   90.00
#
_symmetry.space_group_name_H-M   'P 1'
#
loop_
_entity.id
_entity.type
_entity.pdbx_description
1 polymer ?
#
loop_
_entity_poly.entity_id
_entity_poly.type
_entity_poly.pdbx_seq_one_letter_code
_entity_poly.pdbx_strand_id
1 'polypeptide(L)'
;MQQRQKRTALVLSGGGARGSYQVGTLKAIAHIQPDGGINPFDIICGTSAGALNASMLACESDHYGHAVKRLETLWQNLQSDQIHKVGYTQLLKSTLRLFFSFFHDGIASGAASALLDNEPLRKLLSTEINFDKLDEHINNGRLRALCITALAYNSGHNISFFQGSPNIKGWRRNQRLGVGTRLTHDHLMASSALPTIFPPVKIDHEYFGDGAIRQRAPLSAALHLGAEKLFVVGVSYHEKEQEE
;
A
#
# COMPACT_ATOMS: atom_id res chain seq x y z
N MET A 1 15.38 -19.34 -29.13
CA MET A 1 15.56 -18.94 -27.72
C MET A 1 14.51 -17.87 -27.42
N GLN A 2 13.43 -18.22 -26.71
CA GLN A 2 12.49 -17.22 -26.23
C GLN A 2 13.23 -16.31 -25.23
N GLN A 3 13.31 -15.01 -25.52
CA GLN A 3 13.83 -14.03 -24.55
C GLN A 3 12.95 -14.10 -23.30
N ARG A 4 13.54 -14.54 -22.19
CA ARG A 4 12.87 -14.52 -20.88
C ARG A 4 12.41 -13.11 -20.60
N GLN A 5 11.12 -12.90 -20.48
CA GLN A 5 10.54 -11.60 -20.13
C GLN A 5 11.10 -11.15 -18.76
N LYS A 6 11.65 -9.93 -18.71
CA LYS A 6 12.21 -9.36 -17.49
C LYS A 6 11.09 -9.05 -16.51
N ARG A 7 11.26 -9.49 -15.27
CA ARG A 7 10.28 -9.24 -14.19
C ARG A 7 10.20 -7.77 -13.84
N THR A 8 8.99 -7.24 -13.90
CA THR A 8 8.71 -5.84 -13.60
C THR A 8 8.02 -5.73 -12.24
N ALA A 9 8.54 -4.87 -11.37
CA ALA A 9 7.88 -4.52 -10.13
C ALA A 9 7.23 -3.14 -10.21
N LEU A 10 6.01 -3.05 -9.67
CA LEU A 10 5.36 -1.79 -9.33
C LEU A 10 5.73 -1.43 -7.88
N VAL A 11 6.19 -0.20 -7.66
CA VAL A 11 6.52 0.32 -6.33
C VAL A 11 5.71 1.57 -6.07
N LEU A 12 4.82 1.49 -5.07
CA LEU A 12 3.91 2.56 -4.67
C LEU A 12 4.36 3.14 -3.34
N SER A 13 4.75 4.42 -3.36
CA SER A 13 5.23 5.10 -2.16
C SER A 13 4.09 5.40 -1.16
N GLY A 14 4.43 5.54 0.11
CA GLY A 14 3.56 6.15 1.09
C GLY A 14 3.33 7.63 0.79
N GLY A 15 2.18 8.16 1.20
CA GLY A 15 1.85 9.56 0.94
C GLY A 15 0.43 9.98 1.31
N GLY A 16 -0.29 9.20 2.09
CA GLY A 16 -1.65 9.52 2.55
C GLY A 16 -2.61 9.83 1.41
N ALA A 17 -3.27 10.98 1.45
CA ALA A 17 -4.23 11.43 0.42
C ALA A 17 -3.63 11.45 -0.99
N ARG A 18 -2.32 11.68 -1.11
CA ARG A 18 -1.61 11.66 -2.40
C ARG A 18 -1.55 10.27 -3.04
N GLY A 19 -1.97 9.21 -2.34
CA GLY A 19 -2.20 7.89 -2.93
C GLY A 19 -3.22 7.90 -4.07
N SER A 20 -4.14 8.86 -4.10
CA SER A 20 -5.08 9.06 -5.22
C SER A 20 -4.37 9.41 -6.54
N TYR A 21 -3.24 10.12 -6.49
CA TYR A 21 -2.41 10.38 -7.67
C TYR A 21 -1.88 9.08 -8.30
N GLN A 22 -1.51 8.12 -7.46
CA GLN A 22 -1.08 6.80 -7.93
C GLN A 22 -2.18 6.12 -8.74
N VAL A 23 -3.44 6.24 -8.29
CA VAL A 23 -4.59 5.67 -9.01
C VAL A 23 -4.74 6.30 -10.40
N GLY A 24 -4.52 7.61 -10.54
CA GLY A 24 -4.48 8.28 -11.84
C GLY A 24 -3.42 7.69 -12.78
N THR A 25 -2.23 7.41 -12.27
CA THR A 25 -1.15 6.75 -13.03
C THR A 25 -1.53 5.32 -13.43
N LEU A 26 -2.11 4.56 -12.50
CA LEU A 26 -2.57 3.18 -12.74
C LEU A 26 -3.70 3.15 -13.78
N LYS A 27 -4.59 4.14 -13.75
CA LYS A 27 -5.66 4.31 -14.74
C LYS A 27 -5.11 4.59 -16.14
N ALA A 28 -4.09 5.42 -16.26
CA ALA A 28 -3.40 5.65 -17.54
C ALA A 28 -2.80 4.35 -18.09
N ILE A 29 -2.18 3.53 -17.23
CA ILE A 29 -1.66 2.21 -17.62
C ILE A 29 -2.79 1.30 -18.10
N ALA A 30 -3.93 1.27 -17.41
CA ALA A 30 -5.09 0.47 -17.81
C ALA A 30 -5.64 0.87 -19.19
N HIS A 31 -5.59 2.17 -19.54
CA HIS A 31 -6.01 2.66 -20.86
C HIS A 31 -5.03 2.30 -21.99
N ILE A 32 -3.75 2.12 -21.69
CA ILE A 32 -2.73 1.74 -22.66
C ILE A 32 -2.78 0.22 -22.92
N GLN A 33 -3.21 -0.56 -21.94
CA GLN A 33 -3.34 -2.00 -22.08
C GLN A 33 -4.59 -2.36 -22.88
N PRO A 34 -4.48 -3.18 -23.91
CA PRO A 34 -5.65 -3.69 -24.61
C PRO A 34 -6.48 -4.57 -23.65
N ASP A 35 -7.79 -4.36 -23.65
CA ASP A 35 -8.81 -5.25 -23.06
C ASP A 35 -8.83 -5.42 -21.54
N GLY A 36 -8.42 -4.40 -20.76
CA GLY A 36 -8.52 -4.45 -19.30
C GLY A 36 -7.76 -5.60 -18.63
N GLY A 37 -6.77 -6.09 -19.30
CA GLY A 37 -6.05 -7.34 -19.18
C GLY A 37 -5.47 -7.70 -17.81
N ILE A 38 -4.66 -8.73 -17.81
CA ILE A 38 -3.90 -9.22 -16.66
C ILE A 38 -2.96 -8.12 -16.15
N ASN A 39 -2.78 -8.06 -14.84
CA ASN A 39 -1.82 -7.15 -14.21
C ASN A 39 -0.43 -7.24 -14.88
N PRO A 40 0.14 -6.11 -15.37
CA PRO A 40 1.42 -6.11 -16.08
C PRO A 40 2.63 -6.22 -15.14
N PHE A 41 2.42 -6.25 -13.84
CA PHE A 41 3.48 -6.27 -12.84
C PHE A 41 3.58 -7.62 -12.16
N ASP A 42 4.76 -8.23 -12.24
CA ASP A 42 5.04 -9.50 -11.56
C ASP A 42 5.13 -9.35 -10.05
N ILE A 43 5.59 -8.20 -9.59
CA ILE A 43 5.81 -7.88 -8.17
C ILE A 43 5.16 -6.55 -7.88
N ILE A 44 4.43 -6.47 -6.75
CA ILE A 44 3.82 -5.22 -6.31
C ILE A 44 4.29 -4.94 -4.89
N CYS A 45 4.85 -3.74 -4.67
CA CYS A 45 5.33 -3.32 -3.36
C CYS A 45 4.68 -1.98 -2.99
N GLY A 46 4.22 -1.88 -1.75
CA GLY A 46 3.60 -0.66 -1.27
C GLY A 46 3.90 -0.33 0.19
N THR A 47 3.77 0.94 0.53
CA THR A 47 3.89 1.45 1.90
C THR A 47 2.73 2.39 2.19
N SER A 48 2.07 2.29 3.35
CA SER A 48 0.96 3.17 3.76
C SER A 48 -0.16 3.19 2.70
N ALA A 49 -0.59 4.36 2.23
CA ALA A 49 -1.56 4.49 1.14
C ALA A 49 -1.16 3.70 -0.12
N GLY A 50 0.14 3.62 -0.41
CA GLY A 50 0.66 2.78 -1.49
C GLY A 50 0.48 1.28 -1.21
N ALA A 51 0.50 0.84 0.04
CA ALA A 51 0.22 -0.55 0.40
C ALA A 51 -1.25 -0.92 0.17
N LEU A 52 -2.18 0.02 0.42
CA LEU A 52 -3.59 -0.15 0.10
C LEU A 52 -3.78 -0.36 -1.41
N ASN A 53 -3.22 0.54 -2.22
CA ASN A 53 -3.31 0.44 -3.68
C ASN A 53 -2.65 -0.85 -4.19
N ALA A 54 -1.48 -1.19 -3.65
CA ALA A 54 -0.74 -2.41 -3.98
C ALA A 54 -1.53 -3.68 -3.67
N SER A 55 -2.17 -3.73 -2.50
CA SER A 55 -2.94 -4.90 -2.05
C SER A 55 -4.17 -5.14 -2.92
N MET A 56 -4.91 -4.08 -3.26
CA MET A 56 -6.07 -4.22 -4.14
C MET A 56 -5.68 -4.70 -5.53
N LEU A 57 -4.61 -4.13 -6.13
CA LEU A 57 -4.10 -4.59 -7.43
C LEU A 57 -3.64 -6.04 -7.40
N ALA A 58 -2.94 -6.44 -6.34
CA ALA A 58 -2.43 -7.79 -6.21
C ALA A 58 -3.53 -8.83 -6.03
N CYS A 59 -4.58 -8.50 -5.25
CA CYS A 59 -5.72 -9.39 -5.02
C CYS A 59 -6.64 -9.52 -6.24
N GLU A 60 -6.50 -8.65 -7.25
CA GLU A 60 -7.25 -8.69 -8.51
C GLU A 60 -6.31 -8.73 -9.73
N SER A 61 -5.22 -9.49 -9.62
CA SER A 61 -4.20 -9.57 -10.66
C SER A 61 -4.68 -10.18 -11.99
N ASP A 62 -5.83 -10.81 -12.01
CA ASP A 62 -6.52 -11.33 -13.19
C ASP A 62 -7.34 -10.29 -13.95
N HIS A 63 -7.70 -9.17 -13.30
CA HIS A 63 -8.55 -8.13 -13.85
C HIS A 63 -8.04 -6.72 -13.51
N TYR A 64 -6.89 -6.34 -14.08
CA TYR A 64 -6.22 -5.08 -13.76
C TYR A 64 -7.12 -3.85 -13.91
N GLY A 65 -7.85 -3.73 -15.01
CA GLY A 65 -8.75 -2.61 -15.25
C GLY A 65 -9.88 -2.53 -14.22
N HIS A 66 -10.38 -3.66 -13.75
CA HIS A 66 -11.40 -3.73 -12.69
C HIS A 66 -10.82 -3.28 -11.35
N ALA A 67 -9.62 -3.77 -10.99
CA ALA A 67 -8.91 -3.34 -9.78
C ALA A 67 -8.70 -1.83 -9.74
N VAL A 68 -8.26 -1.25 -10.86
CA VAL A 68 -8.05 0.20 -10.99
C VAL A 68 -9.36 0.97 -10.85
N LYS A 69 -10.45 0.50 -11.44
CA LYS A 69 -11.77 1.13 -11.30
C LYS A 69 -12.27 1.09 -9.86
N ARG A 70 -12.07 -0.01 -9.15
CA ARG A 70 -12.40 -0.12 -7.73
C ARG A 70 -11.57 0.85 -6.89
N LEU A 71 -10.26 0.96 -7.15
CA LEU A 71 -9.41 1.97 -6.51
C LEU A 71 -9.91 3.39 -6.77
N GLU A 72 -10.27 3.71 -8.00
CA GLU A 72 -10.83 5.02 -8.35
C GLU A 72 -12.10 5.32 -7.52
N THR A 73 -13.04 4.38 -7.47
CA THR A 73 -14.27 4.52 -6.67
C THR A 73 -13.97 4.67 -5.18
N LEU A 74 -13.04 3.87 -4.64
CA LEU A 74 -12.62 3.95 -3.25
C LEU A 74 -12.09 5.35 -2.91
N TRP A 75 -11.15 5.86 -3.71
CA TRP A 75 -10.54 7.16 -3.48
C TRP A 75 -11.51 8.33 -3.69
N GLN A 76 -12.42 8.25 -4.66
CA GLN A 76 -13.49 9.23 -4.84
C GLN A 76 -14.43 9.28 -3.64
N ASN A 77 -14.80 8.13 -3.10
CA ASN A 77 -15.63 8.04 -1.90
C ASN A 77 -14.95 8.59 -0.67
N LEU A 78 -13.62 8.53 -0.58
CA LEU A 78 -12.84 9.11 0.50
C LEU A 78 -12.75 10.64 0.43
N GLN A 79 -12.81 11.21 -0.75
CA GLN A 79 -12.71 12.66 -0.99
C GLN A 79 -14.06 13.36 -1.04
N SER A 80 -15.15 12.64 -1.31
CA SER A 80 -16.46 13.24 -1.55
C SER A 80 -17.19 13.60 -0.25
N ASP A 81 -17.49 14.88 -0.06
CA ASP A 81 -18.34 15.39 1.02
C ASP A 81 -19.84 15.08 0.82
N GLN A 82 -20.21 14.49 -0.32
CA GLN A 82 -21.61 14.40 -0.78
C GLN A 82 -22.33 13.09 -0.49
N ILE A 83 -21.81 12.17 0.32
CA ILE A 83 -22.58 10.98 0.66
C ILE A 83 -23.43 11.26 1.91
N HIS A 84 -24.58 11.87 1.69
CA HIS A 84 -25.70 11.84 2.60
C HIS A 84 -26.35 10.45 2.52
N LYS A 85 -26.14 9.60 3.51
CA LYS A 85 -27.12 8.69 4.13
C LYS A 85 -26.41 7.57 4.90
N VAL A 86 -26.87 7.42 6.15
CA VAL A 86 -26.63 6.37 7.14
C VAL A 86 -25.37 6.53 8.02
N GLY A 87 -25.58 6.67 9.32
CA GLY A 87 -24.65 7.04 10.38
C GLY A 87 -23.32 6.27 10.52
N TYR A 88 -23.15 5.09 9.92
CA TYR A 88 -21.91 4.33 9.93
C TYR A 88 -20.85 4.86 8.95
N THR A 89 -21.31 5.37 7.82
CA THR A 89 -20.45 5.93 6.77
C THR A 89 -19.86 7.28 7.16
N GLN A 90 -20.50 8.00 8.07
CA GLN A 90 -20.06 9.31 8.53
C GLN A 90 -18.85 9.20 9.48
N LEU A 91 -18.85 8.20 10.36
CA LEU A 91 -17.73 7.92 11.24
C LEU A 91 -16.51 7.42 10.44
N LEU A 92 -16.73 6.53 9.49
CA LEU A 92 -15.71 6.03 8.58
C LEU A 92 -15.07 7.16 7.76
N LYS A 93 -15.89 8.08 7.22
CA LYS A 93 -15.43 9.23 6.44
C LYS A 93 -14.63 10.22 7.28
N SER A 94 -15.07 10.52 8.50
CA SER A 94 -14.34 11.45 9.38
C SER A 94 -12.97 10.87 9.75
N THR A 95 -12.88 9.59 10.06
CA THR A 95 -11.62 8.92 10.39
C THR A 95 -10.66 8.88 9.20
N LEU A 96 -11.15 8.54 8.00
CA LEU A 96 -10.34 8.55 6.80
C LEU A 96 -9.99 9.97 6.33
N ARG A 97 -10.92 10.93 6.44
CA ARG A 97 -10.66 12.34 6.14
C ARG A 97 -9.58 12.90 7.04
N LEU A 98 -9.61 12.61 8.34
CA LEU A 98 -8.55 12.96 9.27
C LEU A 98 -7.24 12.27 8.89
N PHE A 99 -7.26 10.97 8.57
CA PHE A 99 -6.09 10.25 8.09
C PHE A 99 -5.45 10.93 6.87
N PHE A 100 -6.25 11.39 5.92
CA PHE A 100 -5.76 12.04 4.71
C PHE A 100 -5.45 13.53 4.89
N SER A 101 -6.13 14.27 5.79
CA SER A 101 -5.88 15.68 6.02
C SER A 101 -4.51 15.97 6.64
N PHE A 102 -4.00 15.06 7.47
CA PHE A 102 -2.66 15.20 8.05
C PHE A 102 -1.51 15.18 7.02
N PHE A 103 -1.80 14.78 5.79
CA PHE A 103 -0.82 14.81 4.70
C PHE A 103 -0.96 16.04 3.79
N HIS A 104 -2.02 16.84 3.93
CA HIS A 104 -2.25 18.01 3.08
C HIS A 104 -1.77 19.31 3.73
N ASP A 105 -2.04 19.46 5.02
CA ASP A 105 -1.62 20.65 5.77
C ASP A 105 -0.62 20.21 6.84
N GLY A 106 0.61 20.71 6.74
CA GLY A 106 1.61 20.43 7.78
C GLY A 106 1.04 20.69 9.16
N ILE A 107 1.23 19.73 10.04
CA ILE A 107 0.99 19.71 11.48
C ILE A 107 0.22 20.93 12.02
N ALA A 108 -1.09 20.88 12.06
CA ALA A 108 -1.86 21.77 12.90
C ALA A 108 -1.60 21.38 14.36
N SER A 109 -0.77 22.16 15.01
CA SER A 109 -0.53 22.11 16.45
C SER A 109 -1.83 22.32 17.20
N GLY A 110 -2.30 21.31 17.88
CA GLY A 110 -3.40 21.46 18.82
C GLY A 110 -4.22 20.21 19.03
N ALA A 111 -4.06 19.59 20.19
CA ALA A 111 -4.80 18.44 20.72
C ALA A 111 -4.25 17.06 20.33
N ALA A 112 -3.06 16.75 20.82
CA ALA A 112 -2.68 15.37 21.12
C ALA A 112 -3.65 14.85 22.19
N SER A 113 -4.55 13.94 21.83
CA SER A 113 -5.07 12.92 22.74
C SER A 113 -6.28 12.12 22.23
N ALA A 114 -6.46 11.95 20.95
CA ALA A 114 -7.34 10.89 20.50
C ALA A 114 -6.61 10.04 19.48
N LEU A 115 -6.04 8.93 19.93
CA LEU A 115 -5.81 7.79 19.07
C LEU A 115 -7.14 7.51 18.38
N LEU A 116 -7.20 7.79 17.08
CA LEU A 116 -8.41 7.53 16.32
C LEU A 116 -8.67 6.03 16.33
N ASP A 117 -9.91 5.65 16.53
CA ASP A 117 -10.33 4.28 16.36
C ASP A 117 -10.06 3.86 14.91
N ASN A 118 -9.28 2.81 14.73
CA ASN A 118 -8.93 2.28 13.41
C ASN A 118 -9.87 1.19 12.94
N GLU A 119 -10.87 0.80 13.75
CA GLU A 119 -11.84 -0.24 13.40
C GLU A 119 -12.66 0.08 12.15
N PRO A 120 -13.11 1.33 11.90
CA PRO A 120 -13.77 1.68 10.66
C PRO A 120 -12.88 1.49 9.43
N LEU A 121 -11.59 1.83 9.52
CA LEU A 121 -10.63 1.58 8.45
C LEU A 121 -10.43 0.08 8.21
N ARG A 122 -10.26 -0.69 9.28
CA ARG A 122 -10.14 -2.15 9.22
C ARG A 122 -11.34 -2.78 8.51
N LYS A 123 -12.55 -2.36 8.87
CA LYS A 123 -13.79 -2.87 8.27
C LYS A 123 -13.87 -2.55 6.77
N LEU A 124 -13.53 -1.32 6.38
CA LEU A 124 -13.46 -0.95 4.97
C LEU A 124 -12.46 -1.82 4.22
N LEU A 125 -11.24 -1.96 4.72
CA LEU A 125 -10.20 -2.74 4.07
C LEU A 125 -10.57 -4.22 3.98
N SER A 126 -11.24 -4.78 4.99
CA SER A 126 -11.71 -6.18 4.97
C SER A 126 -12.83 -6.43 3.95
N THR A 127 -13.63 -5.39 3.65
CA THR A 127 -14.67 -5.47 2.61
C THR A 127 -14.07 -5.34 1.20
N GLU A 128 -13.07 -4.47 1.05
CA GLU A 128 -12.52 -4.12 -0.27
C GLU A 128 -11.39 -5.05 -0.73
N ILE A 129 -10.63 -5.65 0.18
CA ILE A 129 -9.43 -6.43 -0.14
C ILE A 129 -9.58 -7.86 0.38
N ASN A 130 -9.58 -8.81 -0.53
CA ASN A 130 -9.60 -10.23 -0.20
C ASN A 130 -8.22 -10.86 -0.41
N PHE A 131 -7.44 -10.98 0.67
CA PHE A 131 -6.10 -11.56 0.63
C PHE A 131 -6.08 -13.05 0.29
N ASP A 132 -7.19 -13.79 0.40
CA ASP A 132 -7.24 -15.21 0.06
C ASP A 132 -7.01 -15.46 -1.44
N LYS A 133 -7.27 -14.44 -2.28
CA LYS A 133 -6.98 -14.52 -3.73
C LYS A 133 -5.49 -14.52 -4.08
N LEU A 134 -4.62 -14.08 -3.16
CA LEU A 134 -3.18 -13.99 -3.44
C LEU A 134 -2.57 -15.37 -3.74
N ASP A 135 -2.97 -16.40 -2.99
CA ASP A 135 -2.44 -17.75 -3.19
C ASP A 135 -2.78 -18.26 -4.60
N GLU A 136 -3.98 -17.99 -5.09
CA GLU A 136 -4.39 -18.34 -6.44
C GLU A 136 -3.52 -17.61 -7.48
N HIS A 137 -3.37 -16.30 -7.37
CA HIS A 137 -2.60 -15.50 -8.32
C HIS A 137 -1.11 -15.84 -8.31
N ILE A 138 -0.57 -16.20 -7.15
CA ILE A 138 0.82 -16.65 -7.03
C ILE A 138 1.00 -18.04 -7.66
N ASN A 139 0.10 -18.98 -7.36
CA ASN A 139 0.19 -20.36 -7.85
C ASN A 139 0.01 -20.47 -9.35
N ASN A 140 -0.84 -19.65 -9.95
CA ASN A 140 -1.05 -19.62 -11.40
C ASN A 140 -0.05 -18.71 -12.15
N GLY A 141 0.92 -18.10 -11.43
CA GLY A 141 2.00 -17.29 -12.01
C GLY A 141 1.60 -15.90 -12.49
N ARG A 142 0.41 -15.42 -12.16
CA ARG A 142 -0.04 -14.04 -12.48
C ARG A 142 0.62 -13.00 -11.61
N LEU A 143 0.98 -13.38 -10.39
CA LEU A 143 1.69 -12.54 -9.44
C LEU A 143 2.87 -13.33 -8.87
N ARG A 144 4.05 -12.72 -8.83
CA ARG A 144 5.21 -13.31 -8.17
C ARG A 144 5.22 -13.02 -6.66
N ALA A 145 4.91 -11.78 -6.27
CA ALA A 145 4.82 -11.39 -4.86
C ALA A 145 4.08 -10.07 -4.67
N LEU A 146 3.35 -9.97 -3.55
CA LEU A 146 2.93 -8.72 -2.92
C LEU A 146 3.81 -8.43 -1.71
N CYS A 147 4.19 -7.16 -1.52
CA CYS A 147 5.00 -6.72 -0.38
C CYS A 147 4.39 -5.48 0.27
N ILE A 148 4.21 -5.53 1.58
CA ILE A 148 3.73 -4.44 2.44
C ILE A 148 4.82 -4.08 3.43
N THR A 149 5.21 -2.79 3.51
CA THR A 149 6.27 -2.34 4.41
C THR A 149 5.70 -1.63 5.63
N ALA A 150 6.14 -2.05 6.82
CA ALA A 150 5.80 -1.43 8.10
C ALA A 150 7.05 -1.18 8.94
N LEU A 151 6.96 -0.25 9.90
CA LEU A 151 8.02 0.07 10.85
C LEU A 151 7.80 -0.68 12.15
N ALA A 152 8.73 -1.52 12.54
CA ALA A 152 8.74 -2.21 13.82
C ALA A 152 9.25 -1.27 14.92
N TYR A 153 8.46 -1.05 15.98
CA TYR A 153 8.80 -0.05 16.99
C TYR A 153 9.86 -0.54 17.97
N ASN A 154 9.84 -1.81 18.35
CA ASN A 154 10.79 -2.33 19.33
C ASN A 154 12.20 -2.43 18.74
N SER A 155 12.32 -2.95 17.53
CA SER A 155 13.61 -3.16 16.86
C SER A 155 14.07 -1.95 16.03
N GLY A 156 13.17 -1.04 15.69
CA GLY A 156 13.43 0.09 14.78
C GLY A 156 13.67 -0.33 13.33
N HIS A 157 13.40 -1.60 12.98
CA HIS A 157 13.58 -2.09 11.62
C HIS A 157 12.40 -1.77 10.72
N ASN A 158 12.66 -1.48 9.45
CA ASN A 158 11.64 -1.56 8.42
C ASN A 158 11.46 -3.01 7.98
N ILE A 159 10.27 -3.54 8.15
CA ILE A 159 9.93 -4.90 7.79
C ILE A 159 9.07 -4.89 6.53
N SER A 160 9.58 -5.55 5.51
CA SER A 160 8.86 -5.82 4.28
C SER A 160 8.22 -7.20 4.40
N PHE A 161 6.97 -7.25 4.84
CA PHE A 161 6.16 -8.46 4.85
C PHE A 161 5.79 -8.80 3.41
N PHE A 162 6.03 -10.02 2.98
CA PHE A 162 5.69 -10.42 1.62
C PHE A 162 5.05 -11.81 1.57
N GLN A 163 4.09 -11.96 0.67
CA GLN A 163 3.54 -13.23 0.24
C GLN A 163 3.88 -13.41 -1.23
N GLY A 164 4.49 -14.54 -1.58
CA GLY A 164 4.99 -14.72 -2.95
C GLY A 164 5.41 -16.15 -3.27
N SER A 165 5.97 -16.33 -4.45
CA SER A 165 6.41 -17.64 -4.95
C SER A 165 7.32 -18.35 -3.93
N PRO A 166 7.18 -19.68 -3.77
CA PRO A 166 7.88 -20.45 -2.72
C PRO A 166 9.40 -20.36 -2.76
N ASN A 167 9.97 -19.99 -3.89
CA ASN A 167 11.43 -19.86 -4.07
C ASN A 167 12.00 -18.53 -3.59
N ILE A 168 11.15 -17.60 -3.12
CA ILE A 168 11.59 -16.32 -2.56
C ILE A 168 11.98 -16.55 -1.11
N LYS A 169 13.22 -16.18 -0.77
CA LYS A 169 13.72 -16.25 0.60
C LYS A 169 13.63 -14.89 1.26
N GLY A 170 13.38 -14.88 2.57
CA GLY A 170 13.51 -13.68 3.38
C GLY A 170 14.95 -13.13 3.34
N TRP A 171 15.10 -11.85 3.66
CA TRP A 171 16.43 -11.19 3.68
C TRP A 171 16.60 -10.33 4.93
N ARG A 172 17.87 -10.06 5.24
CA ARG A 172 18.27 -9.13 6.31
C ARG A 172 19.38 -8.22 5.80
N ARG A 173 19.17 -6.91 5.84
CA ARG A 173 20.15 -5.89 5.44
C ARG A 173 20.05 -4.69 6.38
N ASN A 174 21.05 -4.48 7.23
CA ASN A 174 21.07 -3.42 8.23
C ASN A 174 19.72 -3.33 8.96
N GLN A 175 19.00 -2.22 8.79
CA GLN A 175 17.69 -1.95 9.41
C GLN A 175 16.49 -2.35 8.52
N ARG A 176 16.69 -3.20 7.51
CA ARG A 176 15.64 -3.65 6.58
C ARG A 176 15.57 -5.16 6.56
N LEU A 177 14.39 -5.69 6.83
CA LEU A 177 14.11 -7.12 6.83
C LEU A 177 13.03 -7.43 5.81
N GLY A 178 13.14 -8.57 5.13
CA GLY A 178 12.07 -9.16 4.35
C GLY A 178 11.60 -10.43 5.01
N VAL A 179 10.34 -10.47 5.37
CA VAL A 179 9.71 -11.61 6.05
C VAL A 179 8.63 -12.20 5.16
N GLY A 180 8.86 -13.45 4.72
CA GLY A 180 7.85 -14.23 4.00
C GLY A 180 6.76 -14.69 4.96
N THR A 181 5.52 -14.28 4.71
CA THR A 181 4.36 -14.62 5.53
C THR A 181 3.09 -14.58 4.70
N ARG A 182 2.01 -15.19 5.19
CA ARG A 182 0.67 -14.95 4.66
C ARG A 182 0.23 -13.55 5.06
N LEU A 183 -0.05 -12.71 4.08
CA LEU A 183 -0.49 -11.35 4.31
C LEU A 183 -1.94 -11.31 4.78
N THR A 184 -2.21 -10.39 5.71
CA THR A 184 -3.53 -10.15 6.31
C THR A 184 -3.82 -8.67 6.40
N HIS A 185 -5.04 -8.33 6.79
CA HIS A 185 -5.42 -6.94 7.06
C HIS A 185 -4.56 -6.31 8.17
N ASP A 186 -4.03 -7.09 9.13
CA ASP A 186 -3.13 -6.55 10.16
C ASP A 186 -1.84 -5.99 9.59
N HIS A 187 -1.25 -6.63 8.58
CA HIS A 187 -0.06 -6.11 7.89
C HIS A 187 -0.35 -4.78 7.17
N LEU A 188 -1.55 -4.68 6.55
CA LEU A 188 -1.96 -3.45 5.89
C LEU A 188 -2.26 -2.33 6.88
N MET A 189 -2.96 -2.66 7.98
CA MET A 189 -3.21 -1.74 9.09
C MET A 189 -1.90 -1.26 9.72
N ALA A 190 -0.94 -2.15 9.95
CA ALA A 190 0.38 -1.81 10.47
C ALA A 190 1.12 -0.82 9.55
N SER A 191 1.09 -1.07 8.23
CA SER A 191 1.69 -0.18 7.24
C SER A 191 1.06 1.22 7.21
N SER A 192 -0.19 1.35 7.66
CA SER A 192 -0.98 2.58 7.65
C SER A 192 -1.11 3.23 9.04
N ALA A 193 -0.53 2.63 10.08
CA ALA A 193 -0.64 3.11 11.46
C ALA A 193 0.32 4.27 11.73
N LEU A 194 -0.08 5.48 11.34
CA LEU A 194 0.67 6.70 11.60
C LEU A 194 0.74 6.99 13.10
N PRO A 195 1.95 7.22 13.66
CA PRO A 195 2.11 7.62 15.04
C PRO A 195 1.26 8.83 15.39
N THR A 196 0.77 8.87 16.60
CA THR A 196 -0.10 9.92 17.16
C THR A 196 -1.53 9.94 16.59
N ILE A 197 -1.76 9.34 15.43
CA ILE A 197 -3.08 9.30 14.77
C ILE A 197 -3.77 7.97 15.02
N PHE A 198 -3.07 6.88 14.70
CA PHE A 198 -3.59 5.53 14.88
C PHE A 198 -2.79 4.74 15.91
N PRO A 199 -3.45 3.85 16.66
CA PRO A 199 -2.75 2.95 17.54
C PRO A 199 -1.81 2.03 16.74
N PRO A 200 -0.64 1.68 17.30
CA PRO A 200 0.22 0.70 16.68
C PRO A 200 -0.46 -0.66 16.59
N VAL A 201 -0.16 -1.39 15.54
CA VAL A 201 -0.74 -2.72 15.30
C VAL A 201 0.22 -3.78 15.81
N LYS A 202 -0.28 -4.68 16.65
CA LYS A 202 0.50 -5.81 17.14
C LYS A 202 0.44 -6.96 16.14
N ILE A 203 1.60 -7.41 15.68
CA ILE A 203 1.75 -8.63 14.88
C ILE A 203 2.77 -9.50 15.62
N ASP A 204 2.35 -10.71 15.96
CA ASP A 204 3.10 -11.63 16.81
C ASP A 204 3.56 -10.99 18.14
N HIS A 205 4.86 -10.75 18.30
CA HIS A 205 5.45 -10.24 19.52
C HIS A 205 5.92 -8.78 19.43
N GLU A 206 5.66 -8.10 18.31
CA GLU A 206 6.13 -6.75 18.05
C GLU A 206 5.00 -5.79 17.64
N TYR A 207 5.17 -4.51 17.96
CA TYR A 207 4.27 -3.44 17.55
C TYR A 207 4.80 -2.72 16.32
N PHE A 208 3.88 -2.44 15.41
CA PHE A 208 4.20 -1.83 14.10
C PHE A 208 3.44 -0.54 13.88
N GLY A 209 4.08 0.36 13.15
CA GLY A 209 3.51 1.60 12.64
C GLY A 209 3.85 1.82 11.18
N ASP A 210 3.45 2.99 10.66
CA ASP A 210 3.57 3.34 9.25
C ASP A 210 5.02 3.25 8.76
N GLY A 211 5.21 2.42 7.74
CA GLY A 211 6.51 2.20 7.12
C GLY A 211 7.09 3.43 6.42
N ALA A 212 6.25 4.39 6.00
CA ALA A 212 6.68 5.60 5.31
C ALA A 212 7.52 6.55 6.18
N ILE A 213 7.47 6.40 7.51
CA ILE A 213 8.28 7.18 8.44
C ILE A 213 9.78 7.04 8.15
N ARG A 214 10.22 5.83 7.82
CA ARG A 214 11.63 5.54 7.51
C ARG A 214 11.88 5.14 6.05
N GLN A 215 10.87 4.60 5.37
CA GLN A 215 11.02 4.13 4.00
C GLN A 215 9.76 4.43 3.19
N ARG A 216 9.73 5.58 2.54
CA ARG A 216 8.59 6.00 1.72
C ARG A 216 8.33 5.07 0.54
N ALA A 217 9.38 4.59 -0.12
CA ALA A 217 9.28 3.70 -1.28
C ALA A 217 10.14 2.44 -1.08
N PRO A 218 9.56 1.23 -1.11
CA PRO A 218 10.26 -0.02 -0.82
C PRO A 218 11.01 -0.58 -2.05
N LEU A 219 11.89 0.23 -2.67
CA LEU A 219 12.68 -0.15 -3.86
C LEU A 219 13.54 -1.39 -3.59
N SER A 220 14.22 -1.40 -2.44
CA SER A 220 15.09 -2.52 -2.05
C SER A 220 14.31 -3.83 -1.91
N ALA A 221 13.08 -3.78 -1.41
CA ALA A 221 12.23 -4.96 -1.31
C ALA A 221 11.91 -5.53 -2.69
N ALA A 222 11.53 -4.70 -3.65
CA ALA A 222 11.24 -5.13 -5.02
C ALA A 222 12.43 -5.86 -5.66
N LEU A 223 13.67 -5.36 -5.45
CA LEU A 223 14.88 -6.02 -5.95
C LEU A 223 15.12 -7.37 -5.29
N HIS A 224 14.94 -7.48 -3.96
CA HIS A 224 15.08 -8.75 -3.24
C HIS A 224 14.02 -9.79 -3.66
N LEU A 225 12.83 -9.35 -4.03
CA LEU A 225 11.78 -10.20 -4.58
C LEU A 225 12.08 -10.67 -6.01
N GLY A 226 13.12 -10.11 -6.63
CA GLY A 226 13.64 -10.53 -7.91
C GLY A 226 13.20 -9.67 -9.09
N ALA A 227 12.85 -8.41 -8.88
CA ALA A 227 12.57 -7.47 -9.95
C ALA A 227 13.83 -7.15 -10.76
N GLU A 228 13.69 -7.07 -12.07
CA GLU A 228 14.72 -6.69 -13.04
C GLU A 228 14.41 -5.29 -13.63
N LYS A 229 13.15 -4.86 -13.52
CA LYS A 229 12.66 -3.52 -13.87
C LYS A 229 11.81 -2.97 -12.73
N LEU A 230 11.89 -1.68 -12.48
CA LEU A 230 11.08 -1.00 -11.48
C LEU A 230 10.22 0.07 -12.15
N PHE A 231 8.92 0.02 -11.92
CA PHE A 231 8.00 1.10 -12.19
C PHE A 231 7.62 1.74 -10.86
N VAL A 232 8.06 2.96 -10.63
CA VAL A 232 7.93 3.63 -9.33
C VAL A 232 6.97 4.80 -9.44
N VAL A 233 5.93 4.81 -8.60
CA VAL A 233 5.02 5.95 -8.48
C VAL A 233 5.24 6.60 -7.11
N GLY A 234 6.08 7.64 -7.12
CA GLY A 234 6.34 8.47 -5.95
C GLY A 234 5.36 9.62 -5.86
N VAL A 235 5.01 10.01 -4.63
CA VAL A 235 4.09 11.13 -4.35
C VAL A 235 4.70 12.16 -3.40
N SER A 236 6.03 12.22 -3.36
CA SER A 236 6.76 13.23 -2.58
C SER A 236 6.79 14.56 -3.32
N TYR A 237 6.57 15.65 -2.58
CA TYR A 237 6.83 17.00 -3.08
C TYR A 237 8.33 17.28 -2.90
N HIS A 238 9.00 17.74 -3.97
CA HIS A 238 10.28 18.41 -3.89
C HIS A 238 10.04 19.90 -3.95
N GLU A 239 10.31 20.63 -2.89
CA GLU A 239 10.54 22.06 -3.03
C GLU A 239 11.70 22.25 -4.01
N LYS A 240 11.44 23.00 -5.08
CA LYS A 240 12.55 23.53 -5.87
C LYS A 240 13.30 24.47 -4.92
N GLU A 241 14.56 24.16 -4.63
CA GLU A 241 15.46 25.16 -4.07
C GLU A 241 15.34 26.39 -5.00
N GLN A 242 14.84 27.48 -4.43
CA GLN A 242 14.95 28.77 -5.14
C GLN A 242 16.44 29.05 -5.16
N GLU A 243 17.04 28.93 -6.33
CA GLU A 243 18.37 29.49 -6.59
C GLU A 243 18.25 31.01 -6.35
N GLU A 244 18.84 31.47 -5.24
CA GLU A 244 19.10 32.88 -4.98
C GLU A 244 20.28 33.37 -5.82
#